data_6aa3c8cfdb455af160e0259f5948d3be
#
_entry.id   6aa3c8cfdb455af160e0259f5948d3be
#
_cell.length_a   1.000
_cell.length_b   1.000
_cell.length_c   1.000
_cell.angle_alpha   90.00
_cell.angle_beta   90.00
_cell.angle_gamma   90.00
#
_symmetry.space_group_name_H-M   'P 1'
#
loop_
_entity.id
_entity.type
_entity.pdbx_description
1 polymer ?
#
loop_
_entity_poly.entity_id
_entity_poly.type
_entity_poly.pdbx_seq_one_letter_code
_entity_poly.pdbx_strand_id
1 'polypeptide(L)'
;MKLNGLIAATYTPFAPDGAVNLDLIPAMIEHMIERGVSGFYVCGSTGEGESLTIEERKAVAEVSVSAADGRLPVVVQVGHNSLSTACELARHASLCGADAISSLPPTYFKPTSLDILIECLAEIAASAPDLPYYYYHIPRLSGVRFDMPTLLEKVDPLITNFAGIKFSDFFLAEMGACQAVSGGKFDILFGSDEMILGALAMGATGAVGSCYGFAAPLWNQIIDAHHDGDAERANALMRKAISLVRLLDRRPGPFHAAVRQVIWPLLGFDLGPVRLPQSQLSEVNCQEVRQQLEQSGFSEAIKLGKFVA
;
A
#
# COMPACT_ATOMS: atom_id res chain seq x y z
N MET A 1 -17.77 3.86 4.20
CA MET A 1 -16.93 4.14 3.01
C MET A 1 -16.39 2.81 2.51
N LYS A 2 -16.43 2.53 1.21
CA LYS A 2 -15.70 1.40 0.59
C LYS A 2 -14.70 1.99 -0.40
N LEU A 3 -13.47 1.53 -0.33
CA LEU A 3 -12.39 1.94 -1.22
C LEU A 3 -12.38 1.03 -2.45
N ASN A 4 -12.39 1.62 -3.64
CA ASN A 4 -12.41 0.88 -4.91
C ASN A 4 -11.23 1.28 -5.79
N GLY A 5 -10.86 0.43 -6.74
CA GLY A 5 -9.77 0.70 -7.67
C GLY A 5 -8.39 0.60 -7.02
N LEU A 6 -7.44 1.33 -7.56
CA LEU A 6 -6.04 1.27 -7.17
C LEU A 6 -5.68 2.33 -6.13
N ILE A 7 -5.37 1.90 -4.91
CA ILE A 7 -4.89 2.75 -3.83
C ILE A 7 -3.36 2.68 -3.82
N ALA A 8 -2.68 3.78 -4.18
CA ALA A 8 -1.23 3.81 -4.22
C ALA A 8 -0.63 3.83 -2.81
N ALA A 9 0.17 2.83 -2.47
CA ALA A 9 1.02 2.89 -1.31
C ALA A 9 2.18 3.86 -1.61
N THR A 10 2.14 5.05 -0.98
CA THR A 10 3.06 6.13 -1.29
C THR A 10 4.47 5.88 -0.75
N TYR A 11 5.47 6.28 -1.50
CA TYR A 11 6.86 6.38 -1.03
C TYR A 11 7.03 7.66 -0.21
N THR A 12 7.81 7.61 0.85
CA THR A 12 8.27 8.81 1.57
C THR A 12 9.58 9.27 0.93
N PRO A 13 9.65 10.46 0.31
CA PRO A 13 10.89 10.95 -0.24
C PRO A 13 11.84 11.41 0.87
N PHE A 14 13.13 11.18 0.66
CA PHE A 14 14.20 11.63 1.55
C PHE A 14 15.17 12.53 0.82
N ALA A 15 15.77 13.47 1.54
CA ALA A 15 16.92 14.22 1.10
C ALA A 15 18.20 13.33 1.11
N PRO A 16 19.31 13.74 0.48
CA PRO A 16 20.54 12.94 0.45
C PRO A 16 21.13 12.60 1.82
N ASP A 17 20.84 13.42 2.83
CA ASP A 17 21.24 13.19 4.24
C ASP A 17 20.30 12.25 4.99
N GLY A 18 19.21 11.80 4.35
CA GLY A 18 18.21 10.91 4.92
C GLY A 18 17.08 11.62 5.69
N ALA A 19 17.04 12.95 5.75
CA ALA A 19 15.89 13.70 6.26
C ALA A 19 14.67 13.54 5.34
N VAL A 20 13.45 13.60 5.88
CA VAL A 20 12.23 13.55 5.05
C VAL A 20 12.14 14.80 4.17
N ASN A 21 11.94 14.60 2.88
CA ASN A 21 11.75 15.69 1.91
C ASN A 21 10.24 15.92 1.67
N LEU A 22 9.62 16.69 2.55
CA LEU A 22 8.18 16.97 2.48
C LEU A 22 7.78 17.74 1.21
N ASP A 23 8.68 18.57 0.66
CA ASP A 23 8.39 19.45 -0.48
C ASP A 23 8.12 18.65 -1.77
N LEU A 24 8.61 17.41 -1.85
CA LEU A 24 8.40 16.56 -3.03
C LEU A 24 7.05 15.83 -3.01
N ILE A 25 6.43 15.68 -1.85
CA ILE A 25 5.18 14.90 -1.69
C ILE A 25 4.05 15.46 -2.57
N PRO A 26 3.77 16.78 -2.63
CA PRO A 26 2.67 17.30 -3.44
C PRO A 26 2.81 16.97 -4.93
N ALA A 27 4.00 17.09 -5.49
CA ALA A 27 4.25 16.76 -6.89
C ALA A 27 4.09 15.24 -7.17
N MET A 28 4.48 14.39 -6.22
CA MET A 28 4.27 12.95 -6.32
C MET A 28 2.78 12.58 -6.25
N ILE A 29 2.01 13.21 -5.37
CA ILE A 29 0.55 13.02 -5.25
C ILE A 29 -0.13 13.42 -6.56
N GLU A 30 0.21 14.58 -7.11
CA GLU A 30 -0.33 15.03 -8.40
C GLU A 30 -0.03 14.05 -9.53
N HIS A 31 1.23 13.63 -9.66
CA HIS A 31 1.63 12.62 -10.64
C HIS A 31 0.80 11.34 -10.54
N MET A 32 0.54 10.86 -9.32
CA MET A 32 -0.26 9.65 -9.11
C MET A 32 -1.73 9.84 -9.47
N ILE A 33 -2.31 11.02 -9.17
CA ILE A 33 -3.68 11.38 -9.59
C ILE A 33 -3.79 11.37 -11.13
N GLU A 34 -2.86 12.02 -11.83
CA GLU A 34 -2.82 12.05 -13.30
C GLU A 34 -2.67 10.64 -13.91
N ARG A 35 -2.05 9.72 -13.18
CA ARG A 35 -1.89 8.31 -13.60
C ARG A 35 -3.08 7.41 -13.28
N GLY A 36 -4.14 7.96 -12.67
CA GLY A 36 -5.40 7.26 -12.48
C GLY A 36 -5.42 6.31 -11.28
N VAL A 37 -4.75 6.68 -10.19
CA VAL A 37 -4.98 6.03 -8.89
C VAL A 37 -6.31 6.49 -8.31
N SER A 38 -6.88 5.68 -7.41
CA SER A 38 -8.18 5.93 -6.77
C SER A 38 -8.05 6.33 -5.29
N GLY A 39 -6.83 6.47 -4.78
CA GLY A 39 -6.56 6.87 -3.40
C GLY A 39 -5.10 6.63 -3.01
N PHE A 40 -4.80 6.96 -1.76
CA PHE A 40 -3.44 6.89 -1.21
C PHE A 40 -3.41 6.11 0.10
N TYR A 41 -2.34 5.34 0.30
CA TYR A 41 -2.04 4.63 1.53
C TYR A 41 -0.68 5.11 2.05
N VAL A 42 -0.70 5.98 3.06
CA VAL A 42 0.44 6.77 3.54
C VAL A 42 1.09 6.12 4.75
N CYS A 43 2.40 6.26 4.92
CA CYS A 43 3.19 5.70 6.03
C CYS A 43 3.11 4.17 6.15
N GLY A 44 2.76 3.45 5.07
CA GLY A 44 2.84 1.98 5.03
C GLY A 44 4.27 1.47 4.84
N SER A 45 4.40 0.16 4.53
CA SER A 45 5.71 -0.48 4.28
C SER A 45 6.45 0.16 3.11
N THR A 46 5.74 0.53 2.04
CA THR A 46 6.29 1.24 0.87
C THR A 46 6.87 2.61 1.25
N GLY A 47 6.20 3.32 2.15
CA GLY A 47 6.62 4.62 2.66
C GLY A 47 7.63 4.54 3.79
N GLU A 48 8.16 3.35 4.08
CA GLU A 48 9.14 3.10 5.17
C GLU A 48 8.62 3.59 6.54
N GLY A 49 7.29 3.52 6.77
CA GLY A 49 6.64 4.09 7.95
C GLY A 49 7.22 3.62 9.29
N GLU A 50 7.71 2.38 9.36
CA GLU A 50 8.38 1.85 10.57
C GLU A 50 9.81 2.39 10.76
N SER A 51 10.39 3.05 9.75
CA SER A 51 11.70 3.72 9.80
C SER A 51 11.59 5.24 10.00
N LEU A 52 10.38 5.77 10.12
CA LEU A 52 10.11 7.18 10.39
C LEU A 52 9.93 7.43 11.90
N THR A 53 10.35 8.58 12.38
CA THR A 53 9.97 9.06 13.72
C THR A 53 8.47 9.38 13.76
N ILE A 54 7.92 9.55 14.95
CA ILE A 54 6.50 9.92 15.13
C ILE A 54 6.21 11.26 14.47
N GLU A 55 7.09 12.24 14.65
CA GLU A 55 7.00 13.59 14.09
C GLU A 55 7.05 13.54 12.56
N GLU A 56 7.94 12.73 11.97
CA GLU A 56 8.02 12.53 10.52
C GLU A 56 6.75 11.88 9.97
N ARG A 57 6.21 10.85 10.66
CA ARG A 57 4.94 10.21 10.24
C ARG A 57 3.79 11.21 10.25
N LYS A 58 3.70 12.07 11.27
CA LYS A 58 2.69 13.13 11.34
C LYS A 58 2.83 14.12 10.20
N ALA A 59 4.04 14.62 9.96
CA ALA A 59 4.31 15.59 8.90
C ALA A 59 4.03 15.01 7.50
N VAL A 60 4.42 13.75 7.24
CA VAL A 60 4.11 13.06 5.98
C VAL A 60 2.60 12.90 5.79
N ALA A 61 1.85 12.56 6.84
CA ALA A 61 0.40 12.43 6.77
C ALA A 61 -0.26 13.80 6.48
N GLU A 62 0.12 14.86 7.19
CA GLU A 62 -0.41 16.22 6.99
C GLU A 62 -0.19 16.71 5.56
N VAL A 63 1.04 16.61 5.05
CA VAL A 63 1.35 17.06 3.69
C VAL A 63 0.64 16.22 2.63
N SER A 64 0.54 14.90 2.84
CA SER A 64 -0.16 14.02 1.90
C SER A 64 -1.66 14.30 1.85
N VAL A 65 -2.32 14.49 2.99
CA VAL A 65 -3.74 14.86 3.07
C VAL A 65 -3.98 16.22 2.42
N SER A 66 -3.15 17.21 2.76
CA SER A 66 -3.22 18.55 2.15
C SER A 66 -3.04 18.51 0.64
N ALA A 67 -2.08 17.72 0.14
CA ALA A 67 -1.83 17.60 -1.31
C ALA A 67 -2.94 16.85 -2.06
N ALA A 68 -3.58 15.86 -1.42
CA ALA A 68 -4.74 15.19 -2.00
C ALA A 68 -5.95 16.13 -2.12
N ASP A 69 -6.08 17.11 -1.22
CA ASP A 69 -7.08 18.20 -1.23
C ASP A 69 -8.51 17.68 -1.43
N GLY A 70 -8.86 16.58 -0.77
CA GLY A 70 -10.19 15.94 -0.87
C GLY A 70 -10.52 15.34 -2.24
N ARG A 71 -9.60 15.37 -3.21
CA ARG A 71 -9.80 14.79 -4.55
C ARG A 71 -9.84 13.29 -4.55
N LEU A 72 -9.03 12.66 -3.73
CA LEU A 72 -8.96 11.21 -3.54
C LEU A 72 -8.75 10.87 -2.06
N PRO A 73 -9.27 9.72 -1.59
CA PRO A 73 -9.15 9.33 -0.20
C PRO A 73 -7.70 9.03 0.21
N VAL A 74 -7.36 9.43 1.43
CA VAL A 74 -6.08 9.19 2.07
C VAL A 74 -6.25 8.29 3.29
N VAL A 75 -5.68 7.10 3.25
CA VAL A 75 -5.61 6.15 4.37
C VAL A 75 -4.25 6.29 5.04
N VAL A 76 -4.21 6.60 6.33
CA VAL A 76 -2.96 6.73 7.08
C VAL A 76 -2.69 5.47 7.90
N GLN A 77 -1.53 4.83 7.69
CA GLN A 77 -1.07 3.73 8.53
C GLN A 77 -0.57 4.30 9.86
N VAL A 78 -1.22 3.93 10.97
CA VAL A 78 -0.98 4.45 12.32
C VAL A 78 -0.38 3.40 13.27
N GLY A 79 -0.27 2.13 12.84
CA GLY A 79 0.25 1.04 13.66
C GLY A 79 1.66 1.32 14.16
N HIS A 80 1.93 0.89 15.40
CA HIS A 80 3.21 1.02 16.08
C HIS A 80 3.35 -0.06 17.15
N ASN A 81 4.59 -0.42 17.54
CA ASN A 81 4.83 -1.39 18.63
C ASN A 81 4.35 -0.88 20.01
N SER A 82 4.36 0.43 20.24
CA SER A 82 3.69 1.06 21.38
C SER A 82 2.25 1.38 21.02
N LEU A 83 1.31 0.77 21.74
CA LEU A 83 -0.13 0.98 21.48
C LEU A 83 -0.53 2.44 21.75
N SER A 84 0.02 3.07 22.80
CA SER A 84 -0.23 4.49 23.06
C SER A 84 0.23 5.40 21.92
N THR A 85 1.34 5.07 21.27
CA THR A 85 1.83 5.79 20.08
C THR A 85 0.93 5.56 18.88
N ALA A 86 0.44 4.32 18.66
CA ALA A 86 -0.53 4.04 17.60
C ALA A 86 -1.82 4.85 17.79
N CYS A 87 -2.32 4.94 19.03
CA CYS A 87 -3.47 5.76 19.40
C CYS A 87 -3.22 7.27 19.19
N GLU A 88 -2.01 7.74 19.49
CA GLU A 88 -1.61 9.14 19.22
C GLU A 88 -1.62 9.44 17.71
N LEU A 89 -1.04 8.56 16.90
CA LEU A 89 -1.03 8.69 15.44
C LEU A 89 -2.45 8.62 14.86
N ALA A 90 -3.33 7.78 15.43
CA ALA A 90 -4.73 7.69 15.00
C ALA A 90 -5.49 9.01 15.27
N ARG A 91 -5.34 9.59 16.45
CA ARG A 91 -5.91 10.91 16.77
C ARG A 91 -5.37 12.00 15.83
N HIS A 92 -4.06 11.99 15.59
CA HIS A 92 -3.44 12.93 14.67
C HIS A 92 -3.98 12.79 13.24
N ALA A 93 -4.11 11.56 12.71
CA ALA A 93 -4.67 11.31 11.38
C ALA A 93 -6.11 11.86 11.26
N SER A 94 -6.93 11.72 12.30
CA SER A 94 -8.26 12.33 12.37
C SER A 94 -8.20 13.85 12.33
N LEU A 95 -7.31 14.46 13.10
CA LEU A 95 -7.17 15.92 13.18
C LEU A 95 -6.63 16.55 11.89
N CYS A 96 -5.77 15.87 11.15
CA CYS A 96 -5.25 16.37 9.89
C CYS A 96 -6.17 16.11 8.69
N GLY A 97 -7.34 15.46 8.91
CA GLY A 97 -8.35 15.27 7.87
C GLY A 97 -8.13 14.05 6.98
N ALA A 98 -7.46 13.00 7.47
CA ALA A 98 -7.40 11.72 6.78
C ALA A 98 -8.81 11.12 6.61
N ASP A 99 -9.03 10.37 5.53
CA ASP A 99 -10.33 9.75 5.24
C ASP A 99 -10.51 8.38 5.93
N ALA A 100 -9.41 7.73 6.27
CA ALA A 100 -9.40 6.48 7.02
C ALA A 100 -8.05 6.26 7.72
N ILE A 101 -8.04 5.36 8.69
CA ILE A 101 -6.83 4.87 9.32
C ILE A 101 -6.65 3.38 9.11
N SER A 102 -5.41 2.93 9.17
CA SER A 102 -5.07 1.51 9.12
C SER A 102 -3.96 1.20 10.12
N SER A 103 -3.93 0.00 10.70
CA SER A 103 -2.81 -0.38 11.55
C SER A 103 -2.28 -1.78 11.29
N LEU A 104 -0.94 -1.91 11.32
CA LEU A 104 -0.25 -3.17 11.58
C LEU A 104 -0.50 -3.62 13.03
N PRO A 105 -0.42 -4.93 13.33
CA PRO A 105 -0.35 -5.38 14.71
C PRO A 105 1.01 -5.01 15.33
N PRO A 106 1.15 -4.99 16.67
CA PRO A 106 2.47 -4.98 17.29
C PRO A 106 3.31 -6.17 16.81
N THR A 107 4.56 -5.91 16.44
CA THR A 107 5.43 -6.89 15.76
C THR A 107 6.54 -7.43 16.65
N TYR A 108 6.92 -6.71 17.70
CA TYR A 108 7.95 -7.15 18.64
C TYR A 108 7.33 -8.04 19.72
N PHE A 109 6.46 -7.50 20.59
CA PHE A 109 5.60 -8.29 21.46
C PHE A 109 4.32 -8.58 20.71
N LYS A 110 4.27 -9.73 20.05
CA LYS A 110 3.14 -10.12 19.20
C LYS A 110 1.92 -10.51 20.03
N PRO A 111 0.70 -10.17 19.57
CA PRO A 111 -0.51 -10.72 20.19
C PRO A 111 -0.45 -12.25 20.24
N THR A 112 -0.72 -12.82 21.41
CA THR A 112 -0.65 -14.27 21.64
C THR A 112 -1.94 -14.98 21.27
N SER A 113 -3.03 -14.24 21.10
CA SER A 113 -4.33 -14.75 20.66
C SER A 113 -5.05 -13.73 19.79
N LEU A 114 -6.08 -14.18 19.07
CA LEU A 114 -6.93 -13.31 18.28
C LEU A 114 -7.66 -12.27 19.16
N ASP A 115 -8.07 -12.66 20.37
CA ASP A 115 -8.76 -11.74 21.29
C ASP A 115 -7.84 -10.60 21.74
N ILE A 116 -6.58 -10.89 22.06
CA ILE A 116 -5.59 -9.84 22.37
C ILE A 116 -5.32 -8.93 21.15
N LEU A 117 -5.29 -9.49 19.92
CA LEU A 117 -5.22 -8.65 18.74
C LEU A 117 -6.43 -7.71 18.65
N ILE A 118 -7.64 -8.22 18.86
CA ILE A 118 -8.88 -7.42 18.81
C ILE A 118 -8.87 -6.32 19.87
N GLU A 119 -8.39 -6.58 21.08
CA GLU A 119 -8.24 -5.56 22.12
C GLU A 119 -7.31 -4.43 21.65
N CYS A 120 -6.16 -4.76 21.05
CA CYS A 120 -5.25 -3.75 20.48
C CYS A 120 -5.92 -2.91 19.37
N LEU A 121 -6.65 -3.60 18.46
CA LEU A 121 -7.37 -2.92 17.38
C LEU A 121 -8.46 -1.99 17.91
N ALA A 122 -9.18 -2.41 18.96
CA ALA A 122 -10.25 -1.62 19.58
C ALA A 122 -9.72 -0.32 20.21
N GLU A 123 -8.57 -0.36 20.90
CA GLU A 123 -7.95 0.85 21.48
C GLU A 123 -7.55 1.85 20.37
N ILE A 124 -6.96 1.38 19.27
CA ILE A 124 -6.59 2.23 18.14
C ILE A 124 -7.84 2.84 17.49
N ALA A 125 -8.84 2.02 17.21
CA ALA A 125 -10.10 2.43 16.60
C ALA A 125 -10.84 3.48 17.44
N ALA A 126 -10.88 3.29 18.76
CA ALA A 126 -11.49 4.22 19.71
C ALA A 126 -10.78 5.59 19.77
N SER A 127 -9.52 5.66 19.32
CA SER A 127 -8.74 6.91 19.28
C SER A 127 -9.07 7.81 18.08
N ALA A 128 -9.78 7.28 17.07
CA ALA A 128 -10.29 8.00 15.91
C ALA A 128 -11.67 7.45 15.52
N PRO A 129 -12.69 7.61 16.37
CA PRO A 129 -13.98 6.91 16.25
C PRO A 129 -14.77 7.29 14.98
N ASP A 130 -14.52 8.47 14.43
CA ASP A 130 -15.21 8.98 13.25
C ASP A 130 -14.58 8.52 11.93
N LEU A 131 -13.37 7.95 11.98
CA LEU A 131 -12.68 7.46 10.79
C LEU A 131 -12.91 5.95 10.58
N PRO A 132 -13.20 5.51 9.34
CA PRO A 132 -13.13 4.10 8.96
C PRO A 132 -11.76 3.51 9.31
N TYR A 133 -11.76 2.33 9.94
CA TYR A 133 -10.56 1.67 10.41
C TYR A 133 -10.31 0.35 9.68
N TYR A 134 -9.09 0.17 9.15
CA TYR A 134 -8.66 -1.03 8.45
C TYR A 134 -7.54 -1.76 9.20
N TYR A 135 -7.68 -3.07 9.40
CA TYR A 135 -6.57 -3.89 9.85
C TYR A 135 -5.60 -4.18 8.69
N TYR A 136 -4.30 -3.97 8.89
CA TYR A 136 -3.28 -4.29 7.90
C TYR A 136 -2.73 -5.70 8.14
N HIS A 137 -3.30 -6.68 7.44
CA HIS A 137 -2.87 -8.07 7.46
C HIS A 137 -1.70 -8.28 6.49
N ILE A 138 -0.49 -8.43 7.03
CA ILE A 138 0.75 -8.71 6.28
C ILE A 138 1.64 -9.67 7.07
N PRO A 139 1.27 -10.95 7.20
CA PRO A 139 1.96 -11.90 8.08
C PRO A 139 3.41 -12.13 7.70
N ARG A 140 3.77 -11.99 6.42
CA ARG A 140 5.14 -12.12 5.94
C ARG A 140 6.11 -11.11 6.58
N LEU A 141 5.67 -9.90 6.88
CA LEU A 141 6.48 -8.87 7.52
C LEU A 141 6.21 -8.76 9.02
N SER A 142 4.95 -8.82 9.44
CA SER A 142 4.60 -8.68 10.86
C SER A 142 4.93 -9.92 11.70
N GLY A 143 4.95 -11.09 11.08
CA GLY A 143 5.05 -12.37 11.79
C GLY A 143 3.83 -12.69 12.66
N VAL A 144 2.70 -11.98 12.45
CA VAL A 144 1.41 -12.19 13.12
C VAL A 144 0.43 -12.76 12.11
N ARG A 145 -0.10 -13.95 12.42
CA ARG A 145 -1.08 -14.65 11.59
C ARG A 145 -2.20 -15.21 12.46
N PHE A 146 -3.41 -14.84 12.12
CA PHE A 146 -4.66 -15.39 12.66
C PHE A 146 -5.62 -15.64 11.50
N ASP A 147 -6.70 -16.35 11.75
CA ASP A 147 -7.76 -16.57 10.78
C ASP A 147 -8.56 -15.27 10.58
N MET A 148 -8.49 -14.70 9.39
CA MET A 148 -9.09 -13.39 9.09
C MET A 148 -10.62 -13.41 9.01
N PRO A 149 -11.29 -14.45 8.48
CA PRO A 149 -12.74 -14.57 8.61
C PRO A 149 -13.22 -14.51 10.06
N THR A 150 -12.59 -15.28 10.96
CA THR A 150 -12.91 -15.26 12.40
C THR A 150 -12.63 -13.88 13.03
N LEU A 151 -11.56 -13.18 12.61
CA LEU A 151 -11.32 -11.80 13.05
C LEU A 151 -12.53 -10.92 12.68
N LEU A 152 -12.95 -10.95 11.42
CA LEU A 152 -14.05 -10.12 10.92
C LEU A 152 -15.37 -10.38 11.67
N GLU A 153 -15.70 -11.67 11.94
CA GLU A 153 -16.88 -12.05 12.71
C GLU A 153 -16.83 -11.48 14.13
N LYS A 154 -15.66 -11.53 14.78
CA LYS A 154 -15.49 -11.07 16.16
C LYS A 154 -15.45 -9.54 16.30
N VAL A 155 -14.86 -8.82 15.36
CA VAL A 155 -14.76 -7.34 15.43
C VAL A 155 -16.09 -6.66 15.10
N ASP A 156 -16.97 -7.29 14.35
CA ASP A 156 -18.24 -6.73 13.88
C ASP A 156 -19.10 -6.12 15.03
N PRO A 157 -19.33 -6.82 16.13
CA PRO A 157 -20.07 -6.26 17.26
C PRO A 157 -19.22 -5.38 18.20
N LEU A 158 -17.89 -5.37 18.08
CA LEU A 158 -17.00 -4.78 19.07
C LEU A 158 -16.42 -3.42 18.63
N ILE A 159 -16.13 -3.25 17.33
CA ILE A 159 -15.44 -2.07 16.80
C ILE A 159 -16.34 -1.43 15.72
N THR A 160 -17.09 -0.40 16.13
CA THR A 160 -18.16 0.20 15.33
C THR A 160 -17.68 0.84 14.03
N ASN A 161 -16.45 1.38 14.02
CA ASN A 161 -15.82 2.01 12.85
C ASN A 161 -14.90 1.07 12.08
N PHE A 162 -14.90 -0.26 12.37
CA PHE A 162 -14.11 -1.22 11.61
C PHE A 162 -14.67 -1.37 10.19
N ALA A 163 -13.87 -0.93 9.21
CA ALA A 163 -14.28 -0.90 7.81
C ALA A 163 -13.85 -2.15 7.04
N GLY A 164 -12.71 -2.75 7.39
CA GLY A 164 -12.21 -3.89 6.63
C GLY A 164 -10.75 -4.25 6.89
N ILE A 165 -10.17 -4.92 5.91
CA ILE A 165 -8.79 -5.42 5.96
C ILE A 165 -8.03 -5.01 4.70
N LYS A 166 -6.81 -4.48 4.86
CA LYS A 166 -5.80 -4.53 3.80
C LYS A 166 -5.13 -5.90 3.87
N PHE A 167 -5.47 -6.77 2.93
CA PHE A 167 -5.06 -8.18 2.90
C PHE A 167 -3.83 -8.36 2.00
N SER A 168 -2.63 -8.34 2.62
CA SER A 168 -1.35 -8.48 1.92
C SER A 168 -0.74 -9.87 2.17
N ASP A 169 -1.51 -10.90 1.85
CA ASP A 169 -1.10 -12.30 1.85
C ASP A 169 -1.45 -12.95 0.50
N PHE A 170 -0.77 -14.04 0.15
CA PHE A 170 -0.99 -14.78 -1.10
C PHE A 170 -2.12 -15.81 -1.00
N PHE A 171 -2.72 -15.99 0.17
CA PHE A 171 -3.75 -17.01 0.40
C PHE A 171 -5.14 -16.50 -0.03
N LEU A 172 -5.38 -16.49 -1.34
CA LEU A 172 -6.62 -15.99 -1.96
C LEU A 172 -7.89 -16.68 -1.44
N ALA A 173 -7.81 -17.96 -1.05
CA ALA A 173 -8.97 -18.68 -0.49
C ALA A 173 -9.44 -18.03 0.82
N GLU A 174 -8.53 -17.61 1.70
CA GLU A 174 -8.88 -16.88 2.93
C GLU A 174 -9.45 -15.50 2.62
N MET A 175 -8.85 -14.78 1.64
CA MET A 175 -9.39 -13.51 1.17
C MET A 175 -10.83 -13.66 0.66
N GLY A 176 -11.10 -14.69 -0.16
CA GLY A 176 -12.45 -14.99 -0.65
C GLY A 176 -13.43 -15.31 0.48
N ALA A 177 -12.98 -16.03 1.52
CA ALA A 177 -13.80 -16.26 2.71
C ALA A 177 -14.11 -14.96 3.46
N CYS A 178 -13.15 -14.04 3.60
CA CYS A 178 -13.37 -12.71 4.18
C CYS A 178 -14.46 -11.91 3.45
N GLN A 179 -14.54 -12.02 2.12
CA GLN A 179 -15.55 -11.32 1.31
C GLN A 179 -16.99 -11.74 1.65
N ALA A 180 -17.19 -12.96 2.16
CA ALA A 180 -18.52 -13.49 2.49
C ALA A 180 -18.97 -13.17 3.92
N VAL A 181 -18.07 -12.76 4.81
CA VAL A 181 -18.40 -12.49 6.21
C VAL A 181 -19.41 -11.36 6.33
N SER A 182 -20.37 -11.52 7.22
CA SER A 182 -21.44 -10.54 7.50
C SER A 182 -22.16 -10.04 6.25
N GLY A 183 -22.36 -10.91 5.25
CA GLY A 183 -23.04 -10.58 3.99
C GLY A 183 -22.25 -9.61 3.10
N GLY A 184 -20.92 -9.60 3.19
CA GLY A 184 -20.08 -8.71 2.40
C GLY A 184 -20.01 -7.27 2.94
N LYS A 185 -20.24 -7.10 4.23
CA LYS A 185 -20.20 -5.79 4.91
C LYS A 185 -18.82 -5.14 4.78
N PHE A 186 -17.76 -5.94 4.98
CA PHE A 186 -16.40 -5.44 5.10
C PHE A 186 -15.73 -5.19 3.74
N ASP A 187 -14.85 -4.20 3.72
CA ASP A 187 -14.01 -3.88 2.58
C ASP A 187 -12.69 -4.67 2.67
N ILE A 188 -12.44 -5.53 1.69
CA ILE A 188 -11.24 -6.37 1.64
C ILE A 188 -10.34 -5.88 0.52
N LEU A 189 -9.40 -5.01 0.87
CA LEU A 189 -8.44 -4.42 -0.06
C LEU A 189 -7.27 -5.38 -0.29
N PHE A 190 -7.06 -5.79 -1.52
CA PHE A 190 -5.98 -6.72 -1.82
C PHE A 190 -4.61 -6.02 -1.84
N GLY A 191 -3.58 -6.65 -1.28
CA GLY A 191 -2.29 -6.01 -1.04
C GLY A 191 -1.07 -6.67 -1.71
N SER A 192 -1.26 -7.38 -2.85
CA SER A 192 -0.16 -7.99 -3.61
C SER A 192 -0.33 -7.72 -5.11
N ASP A 193 0.48 -6.81 -5.62
CA ASP A 193 0.36 -6.26 -6.97
C ASP A 193 0.40 -7.35 -8.06
N GLU A 194 1.25 -8.36 -7.87
CA GLU A 194 1.49 -9.46 -8.80
C GLU A 194 0.37 -10.51 -8.85
N MET A 195 -0.68 -10.37 -8.02
CA MET A 195 -1.79 -11.34 -7.96
C MET A 195 -3.18 -10.68 -8.06
N ILE A 196 -3.25 -9.42 -8.45
CA ILE A 196 -4.50 -8.67 -8.47
C ILE A 196 -5.60 -9.36 -9.29
N LEU A 197 -5.26 -9.96 -10.44
CA LEU A 197 -6.25 -10.64 -11.29
C LEU A 197 -6.94 -11.80 -10.54
N GLY A 198 -6.19 -12.56 -9.74
CA GLY A 198 -6.77 -13.60 -8.87
C GLY A 198 -7.68 -13.03 -7.78
N ALA A 199 -7.31 -11.89 -7.22
CA ALA A 199 -8.13 -11.20 -6.21
C ALA A 199 -9.43 -10.64 -6.81
N LEU A 200 -9.38 -10.06 -8.02
CA LEU A 200 -10.56 -9.61 -8.75
C LEU A 200 -11.53 -10.77 -9.02
N ALA A 201 -11.01 -11.93 -9.43
CA ALA A 201 -11.81 -13.14 -9.62
C ALA A 201 -12.46 -13.65 -8.31
N MET A 202 -11.90 -13.32 -7.14
CA MET A 202 -12.48 -13.59 -5.81
C MET A 202 -13.38 -12.45 -5.31
N GLY A 203 -13.62 -11.41 -6.10
CA GLY A 203 -14.53 -10.32 -5.76
C GLY A 203 -13.88 -9.08 -5.12
N ALA A 204 -12.55 -8.94 -5.16
CA ALA A 204 -11.90 -7.70 -4.71
C ALA A 204 -12.34 -6.53 -5.59
N THR A 205 -12.70 -5.41 -4.97
CA THR A 205 -13.07 -4.17 -5.65
C THR A 205 -12.00 -3.09 -5.54
N GLY A 206 -11.07 -3.25 -4.61
CA GLY A 206 -9.96 -2.33 -4.38
C GLY A 206 -8.67 -3.07 -4.04
N ALA A 207 -7.56 -2.44 -4.35
CA ALA A 207 -6.24 -2.96 -4.05
C ALA A 207 -5.28 -1.85 -3.58
N VAL A 208 -4.37 -2.19 -2.66
CA VAL A 208 -3.35 -1.27 -2.15
C VAL A 208 -1.97 -1.79 -2.53
N GLY A 209 -1.26 -1.11 -3.41
CA GLY A 209 0.00 -1.62 -3.92
C GLY A 209 1.10 -0.59 -4.15
N SER A 210 2.34 -1.06 -4.12
CA SER A 210 3.54 -0.23 -4.29
C SER A 210 3.76 0.20 -5.74
N CYS A 211 3.34 -0.63 -6.69
CA CYS A 211 3.52 -0.35 -8.13
C CYS A 211 2.53 0.69 -8.65
N TYR A 212 1.42 0.91 -7.98
CA TYR A 212 0.38 1.83 -8.46
C TYR A 212 0.85 3.28 -8.48
N GLY A 213 1.82 3.64 -7.60
CA GLY A 213 2.40 4.98 -7.60
C GLY A 213 3.12 5.34 -8.89
N PHE A 214 3.68 4.38 -9.62
CA PHE A 214 4.48 4.64 -10.84
C PHE A 214 3.96 3.97 -12.11
N ALA A 215 3.08 2.98 -12.00
CA ALA A 215 2.61 2.21 -13.14
C ALA A 215 1.10 1.88 -13.07
N ALA A 216 0.28 2.69 -12.37
CA ALA A 216 -1.18 2.51 -12.28
C ALA A 216 -1.86 2.19 -13.62
N PRO A 217 -1.49 2.81 -14.76
CA PRO A 217 -2.13 2.50 -16.04
C PRO A 217 -2.06 1.02 -16.43
N LEU A 218 -1.01 0.28 -16.08
CA LEU A 218 -0.92 -1.15 -16.35
C LEU A 218 -1.96 -1.95 -15.55
N TRP A 219 -2.09 -1.64 -14.26
CA TRP A 219 -3.03 -2.33 -13.39
C TRP A 219 -4.48 -1.91 -13.65
N ASN A 220 -4.75 -0.66 -14.03
CA ASN A 220 -6.07 -0.24 -14.49
C ASN A 220 -6.49 -1.02 -15.75
N GLN A 221 -5.60 -1.20 -16.73
CA GLN A 221 -5.89 -2.02 -17.90
C GLN A 221 -6.19 -3.49 -17.57
N ILE A 222 -5.56 -4.05 -16.52
CA ILE A 222 -5.88 -5.42 -16.03
C ILE A 222 -7.30 -5.44 -15.46
N ILE A 223 -7.67 -4.44 -14.65
CA ILE A 223 -9.00 -4.31 -14.06
C ILE A 223 -10.05 -4.15 -15.15
N ASP A 224 -9.83 -3.26 -16.13
CA ASP A 224 -10.73 -3.02 -17.25
C ASP A 224 -10.94 -4.30 -18.06
N ALA A 225 -9.85 -4.98 -18.45
CA ALA A 225 -9.93 -6.23 -19.22
C ALA A 225 -10.67 -7.34 -18.46
N HIS A 226 -10.51 -7.41 -17.13
CA HIS A 226 -11.26 -8.32 -16.27
C HIS A 226 -12.77 -7.99 -16.27
N HIS A 227 -13.13 -6.73 -16.11
CA HIS A 227 -14.53 -6.28 -16.12
C HIS A 227 -15.20 -6.47 -17.48
N ASP A 228 -14.45 -6.28 -18.58
CA ASP A 228 -14.91 -6.52 -19.95
C ASP A 228 -15.08 -8.01 -20.28
N GLY A 229 -14.64 -8.92 -19.40
CA GLY A 229 -14.63 -10.35 -19.63
C GLY A 229 -13.54 -10.83 -20.62
N ASP A 230 -12.59 -9.96 -20.97
CA ASP A 230 -11.46 -10.27 -21.87
C ASP A 230 -10.33 -10.96 -21.07
N ALA A 231 -10.53 -12.24 -20.79
CA ALA A 231 -9.60 -13.04 -20.01
C ALA A 231 -8.23 -13.19 -20.70
N GLU A 232 -8.16 -13.20 -22.03
CA GLU A 232 -6.90 -13.30 -22.76
C GLU A 232 -6.05 -12.05 -22.55
N ARG A 233 -6.63 -10.87 -22.74
CA ARG A 233 -6.00 -9.58 -22.52
C ARG A 233 -5.63 -9.38 -21.04
N ALA A 234 -6.54 -9.69 -20.10
CA ALA A 234 -6.27 -9.60 -18.67
C ALA A 234 -5.05 -10.45 -18.26
N ASN A 235 -4.98 -11.70 -18.74
CA ASN A 235 -3.85 -12.59 -18.47
C ASN A 235 -2.55 -12.12 -19.14
N ALA A 236 -2.60 -11.56 -20.34
CA ALA A 236 -1.43 -11.02 -21.03
C ALA A 236 -0.84 -9.84 -20.24
N LEU A 237 -1.68 -8.88 -19.84
CA LEU A 237 -1.29 -7.73 -19.02
C LEU A 237 -0.80 -8.16 -17.63
N MET A 238 -1.44 -9.15 -16.99
CA MET A 238 -1.00 -9.66 -15.69
C MET A 238 0.39 -10.31 -15.78
N ARG A 239 0.69 -11.08 -16.81
CA ARG A 239 2.05 -11.62 -17.04
C ARG A 239 3.08 -10.51 -17.20
N LYS A 240 2.71 -9.41 -17.86
CA LYS A 240 3.56 -8.21 -18.00
C LYS A 240 3.80 -7.54 -16.65
N ALA A 241 2.76 -7.35 -15.82
CA ALA A 241 2.87 -6.83 -14.46
C ALA A 241 3.78 -7.69 -13.59
N ILE A 242 3.60 -9.02 -13.61
CA ILE A 242 4.48 -9.97 -12.92
C ILE A 242 5.92 -9.84 -13.40
N SER A 243 6.14 -9.68 -14.71
CA SER A 243 7.49 -9.53 -15.27
C SER A 243 8.16 -8.24 -14.79
N LEU A 244 7.43 -7.14 -14.71
CA LEU A 244 7.93 -5.87 -14.15
C LEU A 244 8.28 -6.01 -12.66
N VAL A 245 7.37 -6.56 -11.84
CA VAL A 245 7.64 -6.78 -10.41
C VAL A 245 8.86 -7.67 -10.21
N ARG A 246 8.96 -8.79 -10.95
CA ARG A 246 10.11 -9.71 -10.86
C ARG A 246 11.42 -9.08 -11.32
N LEU A 247 11.39 -8.17 -12.30
CA LEU A 247 12.58 -7.44 -12.73
C LEU A 247 13.09 -6.53 -11.60
N LEU A 248 12.18 -5.86 -10.90
CA LEU A 248 12.53 -4.96 -9.79
C LEU A 248 12.90 -5.69 -8.50
N ASP A 249 12.36 -6.90 -8.27
CA ASP A 249 12.65 -7.74 -7.09
C ASP A 249 13.82 -8.70 -7.29
N ARG A 250 14.38 -8.77 -8.50
CA ARG A 250 15.56 -9.59 -8.80
C ARG A 250 16.80 -9.03 -8.12
N ARG A 251 17.48 -9.93 -7.41
CA ARG A 251 18.77 -9.61 -6.78
C ARG A 251 19.77 -9.03 -7.80
N PRO A 252 20.56 -8.05 -7.31
CA PRO A 252 21.06 -8.01 -5.93
C PRO A 252 20.55 -6.83 -5.06
N GLY A 253 19.24 -6.61 -4.89
CA GLY A 253 18.77 -5.58 -4.00
C GLY A 253 17.27 -5.65 -3.71
N PRO A 254 16.78 -4.92 -2.69
CA PRO A 254 15.36 -4.92 -2.34
C PRO A 254 14.54 -4.16 -3.39
N PHE A 255 13.33 -4.63 -3.63
CA PHE A 255 12.36 -4.03 -4.56
C PHE A 255 12.19 -2.51 -4.36
N HIS A 256 12.01 -2.06 -3.12
CA HIS A 256 11.81 -0.63 -2.85
C HIS A 256 13.03 0.23 -3.20
N ALA A 257 14.26 -0.29 -3.04
CA ALA A 257 15.46 0.41 -3.46
C ALA A 257 15.52 0.54 -5.00
N ALA A 258 15.19 -0.54 -5.74
CA ALA A 258 15.14 -0.49 -7.20
C ALA A 258 14.11 0.53 -7.71
N VAL A 259 12.90 0.53 -7.12
CA VAL A 259 11.86 1.51 -7.47
C VAL A 259 12.32 2.93 -7.17
N ARG A 260 12.88 3.18 -5.99
CA ARG A 260 13.34 4.50 -5.55
C ARG A 260 14.51 5.01 -6.40
N GLN A 261 15.53 4.18 -6.64
CA GLN A 261 16.78 4.58 -7.31
C GLN A 261 16.71 4.51 -8.84
N VAL A 262 15.75 3.80 -9.41
CA VAL A 262 15.66 3.62 -10.86
C VAL A 262 14.33 4.10 -11.43
N ILE A 263 13.20 3.66 -10.87
CA ILE A 263 11.88 3.97 -11.46
C ILE A 263 11.49 5.42 -11.27
N TRP A 264 11.53 5.94 -10.03
CA TRP A 264 11.14 7.33 -9.78
C TRP A 264 12.01 8.36 -10.52
N PRO A 265 13.34 8.18 -10.66
CA PRO A 265 14.16 9.04 -11.52
C PRO A 265 13.77 9.02 -13.00
N LEU A 266 13.23 7.90 -13.54
CA LEU A 266 12.68 7.88 -14.89
C LEU A 266 11.47 8.80 -15.06
N LEU A 267 10.75 9.06 -13.98
CA LEU A 267 9.58 9.94 -13.92
C LEU A 267 9.93 11.38 -13.51
N GLY A 268 11.21 11.66 -13.29
CA GLY A 268 11.71 13.00 -12.91
C GLY A 268 11.72 13.27 -11.40
N PHE A 269 11.54 12.26 -10.56
CA PHE A 269 11.53 12.38 -9.11
C PHE A 269 12.75 11.72 -8.47
N ASP A 270 13.57 12.47 -7.74
CA ASP A 270 14.62 11.92 -6.89
C ASP A 270 14.08 11.72 -5.46
N LEU A 271 13.80 10.46 -5.11
CA LEU A 271 13.28 10.13 -3.78
C LEU A 271 14.38 9.95 -2.72
N GLY A 272 15.64 10.16 -3.06
CA GLY A 272 16.75 9.97 -2.15
C GLY A 272 16.97 8.50 -1.73
N PRO A 273 17.79 8.27 -0.68
CA PRO A 273 18.16 6.93 -0.24
C PRO A 273 17.00 6.19 0.47
N VAL A 274 17.08 4.84 0.57
CA VAL A 274 16.33 4.09 1.57
C VAL A 274 16.99 4.26 2.94
N ARG A 275 16.24 4.19 4.02
CA ARG A 275 16.77 4.20 5.40
C ARG A 275 17.19 2.80 5.85
N LEU A 276 18.23 2.72 6.67
CA LEU A 276 18.56 1.48 7.37
C LEU A 276 17.35 0.97 8.18
N PRO A 277 17.15 -0.34 8.27
CA PRO A 277 18.04 -1.43 7.85
C PRO A 277 17.94 -1.83 6.37
N GLN A 278 17.16 -1.13 5.55
CA GLN A 278 17.10 -1.41 4.12
C GLN A 278 18.45 -1.04 3.45
N SER A 279 18.84 -1.81 2.45
CA SER A 279 20.07 -1.57 1.67
C SER A 279 19.74 -0.92 0.34
N GLN A 280 20.60 -0.01 -0.08
CA GLN A 280 20.56 0.57 -1.43
C GLN A 280 21.10 -0.39 -2.47
N LEU A 281 20.72 -0.19 -3.72
CA LEU A 281 21.41 -0.80 -4.86
C LEU A 281 22.77 -0.12 -5.08
N SER A 282 23.76 -0.90 -5.46
CA SER A 282 25.00 -0.35 -6.03
C SER A 282 24.72 0.30 -7.38
N GLU A 283 25.58 1.23 -7.81
CA GLU A 283 25.45 1.86 -9.13
C GLU A 283 25.46 0.83 -10.28
N VAL A 284 26.27 -0.23 -10.15
CA VAL A 284 26.30 -1.33 -11.13
C VAL A 284 24.91 -2.01 -11.23
N ASN A 285 24.28 -2.28 -10.08
CA ASN A 285 22.97 -2.89 -10.06
C ASN A 285 21.87 -1.95 -10.58
N CYS A 286 21.96 -0.66 -10.28
CA CYS A 286 21.07 0.35 -10.86
C CYS A 286 21.17 0.37 -12.39
N GLN A 287 22.39 0.32 -12.94
CA GLN A 287 22.62 0.27 -14.39
C GLN A 287 22.06 -1.00 -15.00
N GLU A 288 22.25 -2.15 -14.36
CA GLU A 288 21.67 -3.41 -14.82
C GLU A 288 20.14 -3.36 -14.87
N VAL A 289 19.48 -2.84 -13.81
CA VAL A 289 18.03 -2.68 -13.78
C VAL A 289 17.56 -1.73 -14.88
N ARG A 290 18.23 -0.59 -15.09
CA ARG A 290 17.91 0.36 -16.18
C ARG A 290 17.99 -0.33 -17.54
N GLN A 291 19.07 -1.06 -17.81
CA GLN A 291 19.24 -1.79 -19.06
C GLN A 291 18.14 -2.84 -19.29
N GLN A 292 17.77 -3.59 -18.26
CA GLN A 292 16.69 -4.57 -18.37
C GLN A 292 15.32 -3.91 -18.62
N LEU A 293 15.04 -2.77 -17.98
CA LEU A 293 13.82 -1.99 -18.23
C LEU A 293 13.76 -1.45 -19.66
N GLU A 294 14.89 -0.99 -20.21
CA GLU A 294 14.99 -0.53 -21.60
C GLU A 294 14.77 -1.68 -22.58
N GLN A 295 15.47 -2.80 -22.41
CA GLN A 295 15.37 -3.97 -23.28
C GLN A 295 13.95 -4.60 -23.28
N SER A 296 13.24 -4.50 -22.17
CA SER A 296 11.86 -4.97 -22.04
C SER A 296 10.79 -3.97 -22.49
N GLY A 297 11.18 -2.74 -22.82
CA GLY A 297 10.27 -1.63 -23.16
C GLY A 297 9.55 -1.02 -21.97
N PHE A 298 9.83 -1.45 -20.74
CA PHE A 298 9.16 -0.90 -19.55
C PHE A 298 9.55 0.56 -19.27
N SER A 299 10.77 0.97 -19.56
CA SER A 299 11.19 2.36 -19.36
C SER A 299 10.28 3.34 -20.09
N GLU A 300 10.00 3.08 -21.36
CA GLU A 300 9.12 3.94 -22.17
C GLU A 300 7.65 3.81 -21.73
N ALA A 301 7.20 2.59 -21.49
CA ALA A 301 5.82 2.32 -21.06
C ALA A 301 5.48 3.03 -19.75
N ILE A 302 6.39 3.03 -18.77
CA ILE A 302 6.24 3.72 -17.49
C ILE A 302 6.21 5.25 -17.72
N LYS A 303 7.14 5.81 -18.48
CA LYS A 303 7.17 7.26 -18.78
C LYS A 303 5.89 7.74 -19.45
N LEU A 304 5.42 7.01 -20.45
CA LEU A 304 4.23 7.39 -21.22
C LEU A 304 2.92 7.00 -20.55
N GLY A 305 2.95 6.12 -19.54
CA GLY A 305 1.74 5.52 -18.98
C GLY A 305 0.98 4.63 -19.98
N LYS A 306 1.68 4.05 -20.96
CA LYS A 306 1.09 3.26 -22.05
C LYS A 306 1.70 1.87 -22.07
N PHE A 307 0.88 0.89 -21.76
CA PHE A 307 1.28 -0.52 -21.78
C PHE A 307 0.48 -1.26 -22.88
N VAL A 308 1.19 -2.01 -23.71
CA VAL A 308 0.57 -2.84 -24.76
C VAL A 308 0.45 -4.26 -24.23
N ALA A 309 -0.68 -4.92 -24.46
CA ALA A 309 -0.96 -6.29 -24.00
C ALA A 309 -0.01 -7.32 -24.63
#